data_13257b3c93833b045ccfbe0cdc293598
#
_entry.id   13257b3c93833b045ccfbe0cdc293598
#
_cell.length_a   1.000
_cell.length_b   1.000
_cell.length_c   1.000
_cell.angle_alpha   90.00
_cell.angle_beta   90.00
_cell.angle_gamma   90.00
#
_symmetry.space_group_name_H-M   'P 1'
#
loop_
_entity.id
_entity.type
_entity.pdbx_description
1 polymer ?
#
loop_
_entity_poly.entity_id
_entity_poly.type
_entity_poly.pdbx_seq_one_letter_code
_entity_poly.pdbx_strand_id
1 'polypeptide(L)'
;MYNPANVTTSPDYPVPAQMKAWVLGDPDQLHLSEKPVPVPTRAEVLVRIDAVAICATDLEIIHSGSPAKILGGLPFNKNFTPGHEYMGTVAALGPGVDEFAIGERISVEIHAGCGQCKRCRQGMYTSCLNYGEPGKGHRANGFTTDGGFAEYAINHINTLARVPDTMSDAEATLVVTAGTSMYGLTELGGLVAGESVVVIGPGPIGLLAVAVAKALGASPVILTGTRDSRLAIGTQLGILRDFPD
;
A
#
# COMPACT_ATOMS: atom_id res chain seq x y z
N MET A 1 13.55 -1.96 -24.37
CA MET A 1 14.04 -3.34 -24.14
C MET A 1 14.38 -3.46 -22.67
N TYR A 2 13.83 -4.45 -21.97
CA TYR A 2 14.19 -4.71 -20.57
C TYR A 2 15.70 -4.99 -20.48
N ASN A 3 16.44 -4.23 -19.66
CA ASN A 3 17.90 -4.39 -19.53
C ASN A 3 18.25 -4.96 -18.15
N PRO A 4 18.41 -6.28 -18.05
CA PRO A 4 18.68 -6.96 -16.78
C PRO A 4 20.17 -7.01 -16.39
N ALA A 5 21.07 -6.25 -17.02
CA ALA A 5 22.51 -6.45 -16.87
C ALA A 5 23.02 -6.47 -15.42
N ASN A 6 22.28 -5.89 -14.46
CA ASN A 6 22.60 -5.90 -13.03
C ASN A 6 21.39 -6.38 -12.18
N VAL A 7 20.45 -7.08 -12.79
CA VAL A 7 19.20 -7.52 -12.17
C VAL A 7 19.16 -9.03 -12.19
N THR A 8 18.85 -9.65 -11.05
CA THR A 8 18.61 -11.08 -10.96
C THR A 8 17.21 -11.40 -11.46
N THR A 9 17.10 -12.30 -12.42
CA THR A 9 15.85 -12.78 -13.03
C THR A 9 15.78 -14.30 -12.98
N SER A 10 14.58 -14.87 -13.18
CA SER A 10 14.37 -16.32 -13.28
C SER A 10 13.58 -16.65 -14.54
N PRO A 11 13.89 -17.74 -15.23
CA PRO A 11 13.08 -18.21 -16.36
C PRO A 11 11.67 -18.64 -15.95
N ASP A 12 11.46 -19.04 -14.69
CA ASP A 12 10.15 -19.41 -14.17
C ASP A 12 9.23 -18.19 -13.94
N TYR A 13 9.83 -16.99 -13.88
CA TYR A 13 9.13 -15.72 -13.74
C TYR A 13 9.56 -14.74 -14.84
N PRO A 14 9.19 -15.00 -16.09
CA PRO A 14 9.63 -14.19 -17.24
C PRO A 14 9.07 -12.77 -17.14
N VAL A 15 9.92 -11.78 -17.33
CA VAL A 15 9.56 -10.37 -17.32
C VAL A 15 9.47 -9.84 -18.75
N PRO A 16 8.31 -9.35 -19.21
CA PRO A 16 8.16 -8.78 -20.54
C PRO A 16 8.86 -7.41 -20.65
N ALA A 17 9.11 -6.94 -21.86
CA ALA A 17 9.66 -5.61 -22.09
C ALA A 17 8.63 -4.49 -21.88
N GLN A 18 7.34 -4.79 -22.09
CA GLN A 18 6.22 -3.87 -21.98
C GLN A 18 5.17 -4.47 -21.06
N MET A 19 4.43 -3.61 -20.38
CA MET A 19 3.32 -3.94 -19.49
C MET A 19 2.12 -3.06 -19.78
N LYS A 20 0.94 -3.52 -19.40
CA LYS A 20 -0.25 -2.69 -19.34
C LYS A 20 -0.29 -1.95 -18.02
N ALA A 21 -0.65 -0.68 -18.05
CA ALA A 21 -0.83 0.14 -16.87
C ALA A 21 -1.99 1.13 -17.09
N TRP A 22 -2.75 1.39 -16.03
CA TRP A 22 -3.67 2.50 -16.02
C TRP A 22 -2.90 3.79 -15.79
N VAL A 23 -3.02 4.71 -16.72
CA VAL A 23 -2.27 5.96 -16.73
C VAL A 23 -3.23 7.12 -16.55
N LEU A 24 -2.94 7.95 -15.57
CA LEU A 24 -3.66 9.19 -15.35
C LEU A 24 -3.05 10.28 -16.24
N GLY A 25 -3.88 10.84 -17.10
CA GLY A 25 -3.61 12.02 -17.91
C GLY A 25 -3.98 13.31 -17.17
N ASP A 26 -4.88 14.12 -17.76
CA ASP A 26 -5.53 15.21 -17.04
C ASP A 26 -6.54 14.64 -16.03
N PRO A 27 -7.06 15.45 -15.09
CA PRO A 27 -8.11 15.02 -14.14
C PRO A 27 -9.25 14.29 -14.84
N ASP A 28 -9.72 13.21 -14.24
CA ASP A 28 -10.73 12.30 -14.77
C ASP A 28 -10.35 11.53 -16.06
N GLN A 29 -9.12 11.61 -16.51
CA GLN A 29 -8.65 10.94 -17.72
C GLN A 29 -7.74 9.76 -17.39
N LEU A 30 -8.30 8.73 -16.76
CA LEU A 30 -7.62 7.46 -16.55
C LEU A 30 -7.79 6.55 -17.78
N HIS A 31 -6.72 6.10 -18.39
CA HIS A 31 -6.76 5.25 -19.58
C HIS A 31 -5.73 4.12 -19.50
N LEU A 32 -6.05 2.99 -20.11
CA LEU A 32 -5.14 1.85 -20.21
C LEU A 32 -4.09 2.12 -21.30
N SER A 33 -2.82 1.99 -20.96
CA SER A 33 -1.69 2.23 -21.88
C SER A 33 -0.63 1.16 -21.73
N GLU A 34 0.22 1.04 -22.75
CA GLU A 34 1.45 0.28 -22.64
C GLU A 34 2.58 1.16 -22.09
N LYS A 35 3.31 0.64 -21.12
CA LYS A 35 4.51 1.25 -20.53
C LYS A 35 5.66 0.24 -20.57
N PRO A 36 6.92 0.68 -20.68
CA PRO A 36 8.04 -0.22 -20.47
C PRO A 36 8.01 -0.75 -19.03
N VAL A 37 8.30 -2.05 -18.86
CA VAL A 37 8.48 -2.60 -17.51
C VAL A 37 9.71 -1.95 -16.88
N PRO A 38 9.59 -1.37 -15.68
CA PRO A 38 10.71 -0.67 -15.07
C PRO A 38 11.77 -1.66 -14.57
N VAL A 39 13.04 -1.23 -14.58
CA VAL A 39 14.18 -2.04 -14.14
C VAL A 39 14.52 -1.68 -12.69
N PRO A 40 14.49 -2.65 -11.74
CA PRO A 40 14.81 -2.36 -10.35
C PRO A 40 16.28 -1.96 -10.17
N THR A 41 16.49 -0.91 -9.40
CA THR A 41 17.82 -0.42 -9.02
C THR A 41 18.23 -1.01 -7.66
N ARG A 42 19.32 -0.49 -7.07
CA ARG A 42 19.84 -0.98 -5.79
C ARG A 42 18.76 -0.96 -4.69
N ALA A 43 18.65 -2.07 -3.95
CA ALA A 43 17.69 -2.29 -2.88
C ALA A 43 16.21 -2.21 -3.34
N GLU A 44 15.95 -2.46 -4.61
CA GLU A 44 14.60 -2.52 -5.17
C GLU A 44 14.30 -3.91 -5.72
N VAL A 45 13.04 -4.26 -5.73
CA VAL A 45 12.53 -5.45 -6.42
C VAL A 45 11.49 -5.04 -7.46
N LEU A 46 11.39 -5.81 -8.52
CA LEU A 46 10.26 -5.75 -9.44
C LEU A 46 9.20 -6.72 -8.95
N VAL A 47 8.01 -6.21 -8.73
CA VAL A 47 6.85 -6.98 -8.29
C VAL A 47 5.89 -7.12 -9.45
N ARG A 48 5.54 -8.35 -9.81
CA ARG A 48 4.35 -8.61 -10.62
C ARG A 48 3.13 -8.44 -9.74
N ILE A 49 2.21 -7.56 -10.12
CA ILE A 49 1.00 -7.28 -9.34
C ILE A 49 -0.01 -8.41 -9.55
N ASP A 50 -0.41 -9.06 -8.48
CA ASP A 50 -1.39 -10.15 -8.50
C ASP A 50 -2.78 -9.65 -8.02
N ALA A 51 -2.81 -8.67 -7.10
CA ALA A 51 -4.04 -8.01 -6.66
C ALA A 51 -3.79 -6.56 -6.22
N VAL A 52 -4.78 -5.69 -6.45
CA VAL A 52 -4.78 -4.29 -6.02
C VAL A 52 -6.17 -3.90 -5.52
N ALA A 53 -6.24 -3.25 -4.36
CA ALA A 53 -7.46 -2.65 -3.86
C ALA A 53 -7.62 -1.21 -4.36
N ILE A 54 -8.86 -0.76 -4.47
CA ILE A 54 -9.19 0.63 -4.84
C ILE A 54 -9.55 1.39 -3.57
N CYS A 55 -8.77 2.41 -3.26
CA CYS A 55 -8.99 3.30 -2.13
C CYS A 55 -9.77 4.56 -2.54
N ALA A 56 -10.42 5.20 -1.58
CA ALA A 56 -11.04 6.52 -1.81
C ALA A 56 -10.00 7.57 -2.25
N THR A 57 -8.77 7.45 -1.79
CA THR A 57 -7.66 8.32 -2.21
C THR A 57 -7.31 8.17 -3.69
N ASP A 58 -7.44 6.96 -4.27
CA ASP A 58 -7.24 6.78 -5.71
C ASP A 58 -8.27 7.56 -6.50
N LEU A 59 -9.53 7.56 -6.05
CA LEU A 59 -10.60 8.34 -6.68
C LEU A 59 -10.31 9.86 -6.57
N GLU A 60 -9.86 10.32 -5.41
CA GLU A 60 -9.46 11.73 -5.23
C GLU A 60 -8.30 12.11 -6.15
N ILE A 61 -7.30 11.26 -6.29
CA ILE A 61 -6.17 11.46 -7.19
C ILE A 61 -6.64 11.53 -8.64
N ILE A 62 -7.51 10.62 -9.06
CA ILE A 62 -8.04 10.58 -10.43
C ILE A 62 -8.85 11.85 -10.73
N HIS A 63 -9.71 12.27 -9.80
CA HIS A 63 -10.57 13.44 -10.01
C HIS A 63 -9.82 14.77 -9.92
N SER A 64 -8.88 14.90 -9.01
CA SER A 64 -8.16 16.16 -8.79
C SER A 64 -6.88 16.28 -9.62
N GLY A 65 -6.42 15.18 -10.22
CA GLY A 65 -5.18 15.15 -11.00
C GLY A 65 -3.91 15.22 -10.17
N SER A 66 -3.99 15.38 -8.85
CA SER A 66 -2.83 15.38 -7.94
C SER A 66 -3.28 15.39 -6.49
N PRO A 67 -2.55 14.77 -5.58
CA PRO A 67 -2.62 15.11 -4.18
C PRO A 67 -1.99 16.50 -3.91
N ALA A 68 -2.44 17.53 -4.64
CA ALA A 68 -1.95 18.91 -4.51
C ALA A 68 -2.09 19.47 -3.09
N LYS A 69 -2.81 18.79 -2.23
CA LYS A 69 -2.98 19.12 -0.81
C LYS A 69 -2.01 18.38 0.11
N ILE A 70 -1.25 17.42 -0.38
CA ILE A 70 -0.14 16.84 0.35
C ILE A 70 1.00 17.84 0.26
N LEU A 71 1.49 18.29 1.41
CA LEU A 71 2.52 19.31 1.55
C LEU A 71 3.65 19.15 0.52
N GLY A 72 3.87 20.18 -0.28
CA GLY A 72 4.88 20.20 -1.33
C GLY A 72 4.37 19.80 -2.71
N GLY A 73 3.06 19.80 -2.93
CA GLY A 73 2.36 19.42 -4.16
C GLY A 73 3.23 19.32 -5.39
N LEU A 74 3.59 18.07 -5.76
CA LEU A 74 4.38 17.85 -6.95
C LEU A 74 3.57 18.19 -8.17
N PRO A 75 4.21 18.76 -9.19
CA PRO A 75 3.58 18.79 -10.50
C PRO A 75 3.31 17.35 -10.92
N PHE A 76 2.06 17.04 -11.16
CA PHE A 76 1.63 15.74 -11.59
C PHE A 76 2.29 15.38 -12.91
N ASN A 77 2.92 14.25 -12.94
CA ASN A 77 3.37 13.67 -14.19
C ASN A 77 2.16 13.11 -14.94
N LYS A 78 1.81 13.65 -16.09
CA LYS A 78 0.71 13.17 -16.95
C LYS A 78 0.87 11.73 -17.46
N ASN A 79 1.90 11.02 -17.05
CA ASN A 79 2.15 9.60 -17.34
C ASN A 79 2.21 8.79 -16.05
N PHE A 80 1.43 9.17 -15.05
CA PHE A 80 1.43 8.60 -13.72
C PHE A 80 0.48 7.41 -13.63
N THR A 81 0.91 6.36 -12.92
CA THR A 81 0.08 5.19 -12.62
C THR A 81 -0.29 5.21 -11.13
N PRO A 82 -1.59 5.37 -10.78
CA PRO A 82 -2.04 5.31 -9.39
C PRO A 82 -2.08 3.89 -8.83
N GLY A 83 -2.72 3.72 -7.66
CA GLY A 83 -2.86 2.45 -6.96
C GLY A 83 -1.79 2.28 -5.89
N HIS A 84 -2.22 2.22 -4.63
CA HIS A 84 -1.31 2.22 -3.48
C HIS A 84 -1.60 1.12 -2.45
N GLU A 85 -2.54 0.24 -2.71
CA GLU A 85 -2.89 -0.90 -1.84
C GLU A 85 -2.82 -2.19 -2.65
N TYR A 86 -1.63 -2.78 -2.75
CA TYR A 86 -1.42 -3.95 -3.61
C TYR A 86 -0.51 -4.99 -3.00
N MET A 87 -0.62 -6.18 -3.55
CA MET A 87 0.26 -7.29 -3.31
C MET A 87 0.69 -7.91 -4.64
N GLY A 88 1.70 -8.74 -4.60
CA GLY A 88 2.16 -9.44 -5.80
C GLY A 88 3.28 -10.43 -5.52
N THR A 89 3.87 -10.88 -6.62
CA THR A 89 4.96 -11.85 -6.61
C THR A 89 6.26 -11.18 -7.06
N VAL A 90 7.35 -11.40 -6.35
CA VAL A 90 8.68 -10.91 -6.73
C VAL A 90 9.09 -11.52 -8.07
N ALA A 91 9.26 -10.70 -9.10
CA ALA A 91 9.60 -11.11 -10.45
C ALA A 91 11.09 -10.89 -10.80
N ALA A 92 11.74 -9.89 -10.18
CA ALA A 92 13.17 -9.66 -10.36
C ALA A 92 13.75 -8.91 -9.16
N LEU A 93 15.05 -9.09 -8.91
CA LEU A 93 15.79 -8.48 -7.81
C LEU A 93 16.81 -7.50 -8.34
N GLY A 94 16.79 -6.27 -7.84
CA GLY A 94 17.83 -5.28 -8.10
C GLY A 94 19.13 -5.59 -7.37
N PRO A 95 20.24 -4.88 -7.70
CA PRO A 95 21.52 -5.11 -7.07
C PRO A 95 21.49 -4.94 -5.55
N GLY A 96 22.09 -5.90 -4.82
CA GLY A 96 22.20 -5.88 -3.36
C GLY A 96 20.93 -6.27 -2.62
N VAL A 97 19.97 -6.89 -3.30
CA VAL A 97 18.81 -7.53 -2.67
C VAL A 97 19.15 -9.00 -2.44
N ASP A 98 19.24 -9.39 -1.18
CA ASP A 98 19.48 -10.76 -0.69
C ASP A 98 18.41 -11.23 0.33
N GLU A 99 17.57 -10.30 0.78
CA GLU A 99 16.49 -10.55 1.74
C GLU A 99 15.30 -11.28 1.11
N PHE A 100 15.02 -11.06 -0.19
CA PHE A 100 13.87 -11.63 -0.91
C PHE A 100 14.31 -12.58 -2.01
N ALA A 101 13.45 -13.54 -2.33
CA ALA A 101 13.62 -14.46 -3.45
C ALA A 101 12.58 -14.20 -4.56
N ILE A 102 12.96 -14.49 -5.82
CA ILE A 102 12.00 -14.50 -6.93
C ILE A 102 10.96 -15.57 -6.68
N GLY A 103 9.68 -15.24 -6.91
CA GLY A 103 8.55 -16.10 -6.61
C GLY A 103 7.94 -15.91 -5.22
N GLU A 104 8.57 -15.16 -4.32
CA GLU A 104 7.96 -14.84 -3.03
C GLU A 104 6.73 -13.94 -3.20
N ARG A 105 5.68 -14.27 -2.46
CA ARG A 105 4.47 -13.44 -2.35
C ARG A 105 4.71 -12.34 -1.33
N ILE A 106 4.47 -11.11 -1.73
CA ILE A 106 4.68 -9.92 -0.88
C ILE A 106 3.47 -8.99 -0.92
N SER A 107 3.22 -8.31 0.18
CA SER A 107 2.36 -7.13 0.26
C SER A 107 3.21 -5.89 0.43
N VAL A 108 2.70 -4.76 -0.02
CA VAL A 108 3.45 -3.52 -0.12
C VAL A 108 2.89 -2.47 0.82
N GLU A 109 3.75 -1.92 1.68
CA GLU A 109 3.58 -0.59 2.27
C GLU A 109 4.29 0.40 1.33
N ILE A 110 3.62 1.44 0.91
CA ILE A 110 4.05 2.23 -0.25
C ILE A 110 5.11 3.28 0.02
N HIS A 111 5.35 3.64 1.29
CA HIS A 111 6.22 4.76 1.65
C HIS A 111 7.67 4.30 1.87
N ALA A 112 8.48 4.29 0.83
CA ALA A 112 9.91 4.03 0.96
C ALA A 112 10.68 5.22 1.58
N GLY A 113 10.10 6.42 1.53
CA GLY A 113 10.79 7.64 1.95
C GLY A 113 12.00 7.95 1.08
N CYS A 114 12.92 8.77 1.58
CA CYS A 114 14.19 9.06 0.90
C CYS A 114 15.38 8.26 1.45
N GLY A 115 15.18 7.48 2.52
CA GLY A 115 16.21 6.67 3.17
C GLY A 115 17.28 7.44 3.98
N GLN A 116 17.46 8.75 3.76
CA GLN A 116 18.60 9.50 4.28
C GLN A 116 18.27 10.62 5.28
N CYS A 117 17.05 11.14 5.31
CA CYS A 117 16.68 12.19 6.25
C CYS A 117 16.54 11.63 7.69
N LYS A 118 16.48 12.55 8.68
CA LYS A 118 16.37 12.16 10.10
C LYS A 118 15.18 11.21 10.34
N ARG A 119 14.03 11.47 9.75
CA ARG A 119 12.82 10.65 9.91
C ARG A 119 12.97 9.26 9.31
N CYS A 120 13.46 9.16 8.07
CA CYS A 120 13.69 7.87 7.44
C CYS A 120 14.71 7.01 8.19
N ARG A 121 15.76 7.61 8.74
CA ARG A 121 16.75 6.89 9.59
C ARG A 121 16.18 6.39 10.92
N GLN A 122 14.98 6.84 11.29
CA GLN A 122 14.20 6.38 12.45
C GLN A 122 13.08 5.41 12.06
N GLY A 123 13.01 4.99 10.78
CA GLY A 123 11.92 4.16 10.25
C GLY A 123 10.61 4.90 9.96
N MET A 124 10.56 6.21 10.13
CA MET A 124 9.36 7.03 9.93
C MET A 124 9.24 7.48 8.46
N TYR A 125 9.09 6.54 7.55
CA TYR A 125 9.11 6.79 6.10
C TYR A 125 7.95 7.66 5.62
N THR A 126 6.75 7.47 6.16
CA THR A 126 5.55 8.29 5.89
C THR A 126 5.73 9.77 6.28
N SER A 127 6.60 10.03 7.27
CA SER A 127 6.95 11.38 7.75
C SER A 127 8.26 11.90 7.16
N CYS A 128 8.64 11.41 5.98
CA CYS A 128 9.88 11.81 5.30
C CYS A 128 9.97 13.34 5.14
N LEU A 129 11.10 13.93 5.57
CA LEU A 129 11.31 15.38 5.44
C LEU A 129 11.52 15.85 4.00
N ASN A 130 11.76 14.92 3.08
CA ASN A 130 11.88 15.15 1.65
C ASN A 130 10.65 14.61 0.90
N TYR A 131 9.48 14.60 1.57
CA TYR A 131 8.25 14.10 0.94
C TYR A 131 8.00 14.88 -0.37
N GLY A 132 7.73 14.15 -1.45
CA GLY A 132 7.48 14.75 -2.75
C GLY A 132 8.73 15.18 -3.54
N GLU A 133 9.95 14.94 -3.05
CA GLU A 133 11.20 15.32 -3.69
C GLU A 133 11.92 14.11 -4.30
N PRO A 134 11.54 13.65 -5.52
CA PRO A 134 12.16 12.47 -6.12
C PRO A 134 13.66 12.68 -6.39
N GLY A 135 14.10 13.91 -6.65
CA GLY A 135 15.52 14.26 -6.77
C GLY A 135 16.33 14.04 -5.50
N LYS A 136 15.68 13.93 -4.35
CA LYS A 136 16.28 13.54 -3.06
C LYS A 136 16.02 12.09 -2.68
N GLY A 137 15.49 11.28 -3.62
CA GLY A 137 15.24 9.86 -3.47
C GLY A 137 13.91 9.52 -2.79
N HIS A 138 13.01 10.48 -2.56
CA HIS A 138 11.69 10.18 -1.99
C HIS A 138 10.86 9.35 -2.97
N ARG A 139 10.20 8.31 -2.45
CA ARG A 139 9.27 7.44 -3.18
C ARG A 139 8.07 7.09 -2.30
N ALA A 140 6.89 7.20 -2.89
CA ALA A 140 5.64 6.65 -2.36
C ALA A 140 4.81 6.18 -3.55
N ASN A 141 4.72 4.86 -3.70
CA ASN A 141 4.08 4.22 -4.85
C ASN A 141 2.58 4.55 -4.90
N GLY A 142 2.09 4.93 -6.08
CA GLY A 142 0.71 5.37 -6.27
C GLY A 142 0.40 6.79 -5.80
N PHE A 143 1.41 7.51 -5.23
CA PHE A 143 1.30 8.91 -4.81
C PHE A 143 2.32 9.81 -5.50
N THR A 144 3.61 9.50 -5.39
CA THR A 144 4.70 10.32 -5.95
C THR A 144 5.52 9.57 -6.99
N THR A 145 5.35 8.26 -7.06
CA THR A 145 5.91 7.36 -8.07
C THR A 145 4.82 6.42 -8.55
N ASP A 146 5.01 5.76 -9.70
CA ASP A 146 4.05 4.81 -10.26
C ASP A 146 3.69 3.73 -9.24
N GLY A 147 2.41 3.37 -9.20
CA GLY A 147 1.80 2.44 -8.26
C GLY A 147 1.30 1.15 -8.89
N GLY A 148 0.34 0.51 -8.20
CA GLY A 148 -0.12 -0.86 -8.47
C GLY A 148 -1.20 -1.01 -9.53
N PHE A 149 -1.74 0.06 -10.13
CA PHE A 149 -2.67 -0.08 -11.26
C PHE A 149 -1.92 -0.42 -12.57
N ALA A 150 -1.04 -1.38 -12.50
CA ALA A 150 -0.18 -1.89 -13.57
C ALA A 150 0.06 -3.39 -13.39
N GLU A 151 0.65 -4.04 -14.40
CA GLU A 151 1.05 -5.45 -14.27
C GLU A 151 2.33 -5.62 -13.44
N TYR A 152 3.18 -4.57 -13.38
CA TYR A 152 4.43 -4.57 -12.59
C TYR A 152 4.66 -3.23 -11.92
N ALA A 153 5.28 -3.26 -10.75
CA ALA A 153 5.75 -2.07 -10.04
C ALA A 153 7.11 -2.32 -9.39
N ILE A 154 7.90 -1.24 -9.24
CA ILE A 154 9.15 -1.28 -8.47
C ILE A 154 8.86 -0.88 -7.03
N ASN A 155 9.40 -1.67 -6.09
CA ASN A 155 9.32 -1.41 -4.67
C ASN A 155 10.71 -1.47 -4.02
N HIS A 156 10.95 -0.60 -3.08
CA HIS A 156 12.14 -0.68 -2.23
C HIS A 156 11.92 -1.75 -1.15
N ILE A 157 12.97 -2.49 -0.78
CA ILE A 157 12.88 -3.62 0.17
C ILE A 157 12.28 -3.23 1.54
N ASN A 158 12.42 -1.97 1.98
CA ASN A 158 11.83 -1.49 3.24
C ASN A 158 10.30 -1.33 3.22
N THR A 159 9.67 -1.53 2.06
CA THR A 159 8.22 -1.43 1.89
C THR A 159 7.54 -2.79 1.74
N LEU A 160 8.27 -3.87 1.84
CA LEU A 160 7.80 -5.21 1.54
C LEU A 160 7.59 -6.05 2.80
N ALA A 161 6.46 -6.71 2.86
CA ALA A 161 6.15 -7.73 3.86
C ALA A 161 5.81 -9.06 3.17
N ARG A 162 6.40 -10.17 3.64
CA ARG A 162 6.05 -11.51 3.13
C ARG A 162 4.62 -11.86 3.46
N VAL A 163 3.91 -12.41 2.49
CA VAL A 163 2.53 -12.87 2.65
C VAL A 163 2.54 -14.36 3.03
N PRO A 164 1.97 -14.75 4.17
CA PRO A 164 1.84 -16.15 4.53
C PRO A 164 1.02 -16.93 3.49
N ASP A 165 1.35 -18.22 3.29
CA ASP A 165 0.64 -19.08 2.34
C ASP A 165 -0.85 -19.26 2.66
N THR A 166 -1.22 -19.09 3.93
CA THR A 166 -2.60 -19.16 4.42
C THR A 166 -3.44 -17.91 4.12
N MET A 167 -2.80 -16.81 3.69
CA MET A 167 -3.47 -15.55 3.39
C MET A 167 -3.75 -15.45 1.88
N SER A 168 -4.99 -15.13 1.52
CA SER A 168 -5.37 -14.88 0.13
C SER A 168 -4.78 -13.56 -0.40
N ASP A 169 -4.73 -13.42 -1.72
CA ASP A 169 -4.26 -12.19 -2.36
C ASP A 169 -5.14 -11.00 -1.99
N ALA A 170 -6.46 -11.19 -1.90
CA ALA A 170 -7.40 -10.14 -1.49
C ALA A 170 -7.14 -9.66 -0.05
N GLU A 171 -6.87 -10.57 0.89
CA GLU A 171 -6.51 -10.22 2.26
C GLU A 171 -5.17 -9.49 2.31
N ALA A 172 -4.20 -9.91 1.52
CA ALA A 172 -2.87 -9.31 1.48
C ALA A 172 -2.88 -7.85 0.95
N THR A 173 -3.89 -7.44 0.17
CA THR A 173 -4.04 -6.02 -0.24
C THR A 173 -4.44 -5.11 0.92
N LEU A 174 -4.93 -5.65 2.04
CA LEU A 174 -5.41 -4.88 3.19
C LEU A 174 -4.30 -4.41 4.13
N VAL A 175 -3.04 -4.76 3.87
CA VAL A 175 -1.89 -4.47 4.76
C VAL A 175 -1.76 -2.97 5.04
N VAL A 176 -1.88 -2.10 4.03
CA VAL A 176 -1.79 -0.64 4.20
C VAL A 176 -2.90 -0.13 5.12
N THR A 177 -4.14 -0.54 4.86
CA THR A 177 -5.31 -0.11 5.63
C THR A 177 -5.31 -0.68 7.05
N ALA A 178 -4.87 -1.94 7.22
CA ALA A 178 -4.70 -2.56 8.54
C ALA A 178 -3.58 -1.89 9.34
N GLY A 179 -2.47 -1.56 8.68
CA GLY A 179 -1.34 -0.84 9.28
C GLY A 179 -1.75 0.55 9.77
N THR A 180 -2.57 1.28 8.99
CA THR A 180 -3.14 2.57 9.40
C THR A 180 -4.00 2.42 10.66
N SER A 181 -4.87 1.40 10.71
CA SER A 181 -5.70 1.11 11.89
C SER A 181 -4.85 0.72 13.09
N MET A 182 -3.85 -0.12 12.89
CA MET A 182 -2.92 -0.55 13.95
C MET A 182 -2.15 0.63 14.53
N TYR A 183 -1.58 1.49 13.68
CA TYR A 183 -0.85 2.68 14.11
C TYR A 183 -1.74 3.61 14.97
N GLY A 184 -3.00 3.80 14.55
CA GLY A 184 -3.98 4.59 15.31
C GLY A 184 -4.27 4.02 16.69
N LEU A 185 -4.36 2.70 16.82
CA LEU A 185 -4.66 2.03 18.09
C LEU A 185 -3.44 1.93 19.02
N THR A 186 -2.26 1.66 18.49
CA THR A 186 -1.03 1.42 19.28
C THR A 186 -0.23 2.70 19.50
N GLU A 187 0.30 3.29 18.44
CA GLU A 187 1.25 4.42 18.56
C GLU A 187 0.58 5.73 18.95
N LEU A 188 -0.65 5.97 18.48
CA LEU A 188 -1.39 7.19 18.79
C LEU A 188 -2.35 7.00 19.98
N GLY A 189 -3.02 5.87 20.06
CA GLY A 189 -4.02 5.56 21.08
C GLY A 189 -3.44 4.95 22.35
N GLY A 190 -2.35 4.19 22.22
CA GLY A 190 -1.72 3.49 23.36
C GLY A 190 -2.59 2.37 23.94
N LEU A 191 -3.39 1.69 23.09
CA LEU A 191 -4.32 0.63 23.51
C LEU A 191 -3.62 -0.43 24.36
N VAL A 192 -4.21 -0.70 25.53
CA VAL A 192 -3.81 -1.78 26.44
C VAL A 192 -4.85 -2.90 26.37
N ALA A 193 -4.40 -4.16 26.41
CA ALA A 193 -5.30 -5.32 26.43
C ALA A 193 -6.31 -5.24 27.59
N GLY A 194 -7.59 -5.52 27.31
CA GLY A 194 -8.70 -5.39 28.24
C GLY A 194 -9.42 -4.05 28.19
N GLU A 195 -8.88 -3.04 27.54
CA GLU A 195 -9.58 -1.76 27.38
C GLU A 195 -10.72 -1.85 26.37
N SER A 196 -11.73 -1.00 26.59
CA SER A 196 -12.86 -0.84 25.68
C SER A 196 -12.47 0.04 24.50
N VAL A 197 -12.89 -0.33 23.28
CA VAL A 197 -12.66 0.47 22.08
C VAL A 197 -13.98 0.75 21.37
N VAL A 198 -14.20 2.01 21.03
CA VAL A 198 -15.32 2.44 20.19
C VAL A 198 -14.77 2.87 18.83
N VAL A 199 -15.23 2.21 17.78
CA VAL A 199 -14.90 2.54 16.39
C VAL A 199 -16.10 3.23 15.75
N ILE A 200 -15.90 4.45 15.24
CA ILE A 200 -16.94 5.23 14.57
C ILE A 200 -16.75 5.15 13.07
N GLY A 201 -17.70 4.52 12.39
CA GLY A 201 -17.71 4.37 10.92
C GLY A 201 -17.29 2.98 10.44
N PRO A 202 -18.23 2.19 9.86
CA PRO A 202 -17.99 0.84 9.35
C PRO A 202 -17.42 0.87 7.91
N GLY A 203 -16.43 1.72 7.66
CA GLY A 203 -15.63 1.70 6.43
C GLY A 203 -14.51 0.65 6.52
N PRO A 204 -13.71 0.46 5.45
CA PRO A 204 -12.59 -0.49 5.47
C PRO A 204 -11.63 -0.28 6.64
N ILE A 205 -11.22 0.97 6.91
CA ILE A 205 -10.36 1.32 8.05
C ILE A 205 -11.05 0.94 9.37
N GLY A 206 -12.33 1.28 9.56
CA GLY A 206 -13.04 0.97 10.80
C GLY A 206 -13.24 -0.53 11.01
N LEU A 207 -13.58 -1.28 9.96
CA LEU A 207 -13.72 -2.74 10.05
C LEU A 207 -12.38 -3.40 10.38
N LEU A 208 -11.29 -2.95 9.79
CA LEU A 208 -9.94 -3.44 10.13
C LEU A 208 -9.52 -2.98 11.53
N ALA A 209 -9.89 -1.77 11.97
CA ALA A 209 -9.64 -1.32 13.34
C ALA A 209 -10.35 -2.23 14.37
N VAL A 210 -11.57 -2.69 14.07
CA VAL A 210 -12.26 -3.69 14.91
C VAL A 210 -11.45 -4.99 15.01
N ALA A 211 -11.03 -5.54 13.86
CA ALA A 211 -10.26 -6.78 13.83
C ALA A 211 -8.92 -6.64 14.58
N VAL A 212 -8.20 -5.54 14.34
CA VAL A 212 -6.91 -5.25 14.99
C VAL A 212 -7.10 -5.02 16.49
N ALA A 213 -8.10 -4.23 16.92
CA ALA A 213 -8.37 -4.00 18.33
C ALA A 213 -8.63 -5.31 19.09
N LYS A 214 -9.42 -6.20 18.49
CA LYS A 214 -9.67 -7.54 19.07
C LYS A 214 -8.40 -8.38 19.13
N ALA A 215 -7.60 -8.39 18.08
CA ALA A 215 -6.32 -9.10 18.05
C ALA A 215 -5.33 -8.59 19.10
N LEU A 216 -5.41 -7.29 19.44
CA LEU A 216 -4.64 -6.65 20.52
C LEU A 216 -5.24 -6.87 21.92
N GLY A 217 -6.37 -7.57 22.02
CA GLY A 217 -6.98 -7.93 23.29
C GLY A 217 -7.95 -6.89 23.84
N ALA A 218 -8.42 -5.93 23.06
CA ALA A 218 -9.47 -5.01 23.47
C ALA A 218 -10.79 -5.74 23.76
N SER A 219 -11.48 -5.35 24.82
CA SER A 219 -12.79 -5.88 25.20
C SER A 219 -13.54 -4.91 26.12
N PRO A 220 -14.79 -4.52 25.78
CA PRO A 220 -15.49 -4.79 24.54
C PRO A 220 -14.98 -3.95 23.36
N VAL A 221 -15.25 -4.39 22.13
CA VAL A 221 -15.08 -3.59 20.91
C VAL A 221 -16.46 -3.26 20.34
N ILE A 222 -16.74 -1.99 20.18
CA ILE A 222 -18.03 -1.44 19.73
C ILE A 222 -17.82 -0.78 18.37
N LEU A 223 -18.69 -1.08 17.41
CA LEU A 223 -18.68 -0.42 16.08
C LEU A 223 -19.99 0.32 15.87
N THR A 224 -19.92 1.61 15.54
CA THR A 224 -21.11 2.43 15.24
C THR A 224 -21.11 2.87 13.77
N GLY A 225 -22.30 3.04 13.20
CA GLY A 225 -22.47 3.52 11.84
C GLY A 225 -23.90 3.46 11.36
N THR A 226 -24.13 3.95 10.13
CA THR A 226 -25.49 4.11 9.55
C THR A 226 -25.79 3.08 8.46
N ARG A 227 -24.85 2.20 8.08
CA ARG A 227 -25.04 1.21 7.01
C ARG A 227 -25.08 -0.20 7.56
N ASP A 228 -26.28 -0.79 7.66
CA ASP A 228 -26.49 -2.13 8.22
C ASP A 228 -25.66 -3.22 7.54
N SER A 229 -25.51 -3.17 6.21
CA SER A 229 -24.69 -4.15 5.49
C SER A 229 -23.22 -4.15 5.91
N ARG A 230 -22.67 -2.99 6.26
CA ARG A 230 -21.31 -2.85 6.77
C ARG A 230 -21.18 -3.22 8.25
N LEU A 231 -22.20 -2.87 9.05
CA LEU A 231 -22.28 -3.28 10.45
C LEU A 231 -22.37 -4.80 10.58
N ALA A 232 -23.05 -5.48 9.66
CA ALA A 232 -23.12 -6.94 9.61
C ALA A 232 -21.73 -7.59 9.43
N ILE A 233 -20.83 -6.98 8.65
CA ILE A 233 -19.43 -7.42 8.54
C ILE A 233 -18.72 -7.27 9.90
N GLY A 234 -18.93 -6.13 10.58
CA GLY A 234 -18.38 -5.91 11.93
C GLY A 234 -18.83 -7.00 12.92
N THR A 235 -20.11 -7.45 12.82
CA THR A 235 -20.62 -8.55 13.64
C THR A 235 -19.86 -9.86 13.39
N GLN A 236 -19.53 -10.18 12.14
CA GLN A 236 -18.73 -11.35 11.80
C GLN A 236 -17.30 -11.24 12.38
N LEU A 237 -16.78 -10.03 12.52
CA LEU A 237 -15.49 -9.75 13.18
C LEU A 237 -15.61 -9.78 14.71
N GLY A 238 -16.83 -10.04 15.27
CA GLY A 238 -17.06 -10.28 16.69
C GLY A 238 -17.15 -9.01 17.53
N ILE A 239 -17.72 -7.93 16.99
CA ILE A 239 -18.15 -6.78 17.79
C ILE A 239 -19.32 -7.19 18.71
N LEU A 240 -19.47 -6.49 19.83
CA LEU A 240 -20.74 -6.51 20.54
C LEU A 240 -21.75 -5.72 19.68
N ARG A 241 -22.81 -6.41 19.25
CA ARG A 241 -24.03 -5.80 18.74
C ARG A 241 -24.93 -5.53 19.93
N ASP A 242 -25.62 -4.41 19.84
CA ASP A 242 -26.69 -3.97 20.71
C ASP A 242 -26.23 -3.21 21.95
N PHE A 243 -26.14 -1.90 21.81
CA PHE A 243 -26.75 -1.07 22.84
C PHE A 243 -28.22 -0.93 22.44
N PRO A 244 -29.17 -1.53 23.17
CA PRO A 244 -30.57 -1.13 23.06
C PRO A 244 -30.65 0.37 23.37
N ASP A 245 -31.47 1.08 22.56
CA ASP A 245 -31.81 2.48 22.77
C ASP A 245 -32.23 2.79 24.22
#